data_0e575f5bcac139ab836962bf7fe4ee87
#
_entry.id   0e575f5bcac139ab836962bf7fe4ee87
#
_cell.length_a   1.000
_cell.length_b   1.000
_cell.length_c   1.000
_cell.angle_alpha   90.00
_cell.angle_beta   90.00
_cell.angle_gamma   90.00
#
_symmetry.space_group_name_H-M   'P 1'
#
loop_
_entity.id
_entity.type
_entity.pdbx_description
1 polymer ?
#
loop_
_entity_poly.entity_id
_entity_poly.type
_entity_poly.pdbx_seq_one_letter_code
_entity_poly.pdbx_strand_id
1 'polypeptide(L)'
;MKQIFTALLWLCAIGLAYWLYTEVNDPVTFNAQEKIRSRATKDRLLDIKVAQNYYQEKHNTYASNFDDLINTIKNEELTIIKTIGDEDDTSVVVTYDTILVPIWEEIVAKEEFKGTEDVNQLRYVPFTKKSFELAMDTIKVQRVMLNVFEAKTTKQIYLEGLKEKFIKNPGLLDLSIGSLTSASGKGSWE
;
A
#
# COMPACT_ATOMS: atom_id res chain seq x y z
N MET A 1 49.77 -29.87 -26.71
CA MET A 1 48.78 -30.48 -25.79
C MET A 1 48.76 -29.77 -24.43
N LYS A 2 49.90 -29.57 -23.74
CA LYS A 2 49.92 -28.91 -22.39
C LYS A 2 49.33 -27.49 -22.41
N GLN A 3 49.65 -26.67 -23.41
CA GLN A 3 49.18 -25.27 -23.52
C GLN A 3 47.63 -25.20 -23.71
N ILE A 4 47.07 -26.10 -24.49
CA ILE A 4 45.61 -26.18 -24.70
C ILE A 4 44.89 -26.56 -23.41
N PHE A 5 45.46 -27.53 -22.67
CA PHE A 5 44.90 -27.94 -21.38
C PHE A 5 44.97 -26.80 -20.34
N THR A 6 46.06 -26.06 -20.29
CA THR A 6 46.18 -24.90 -19.40
C THR A 6 45.19 -23.79 -19.76
N ALA A 7 44.99 -23.51 -21.07
CA ALA A 7 44.01 -22.52 -21.51
C ALA A 7 42.57 -22.95 -21.13
N LEU A 8 42.26 -24.24 -21.24
CA LEU A 8 40.93 -24.77 -20.85
C LEU A 8 40.72 -24.64 -19.34
N LEU A 9 41.74 -24.90 -18.50
CA LEU A 9 41.64 -24.71 -17.05
C LEU A 9 41.38 -23.24 -16.67
N TRP A 10 42.04 -22.29 -17.33
CA TRP A 10 41.80 -20.88 -17.10
C TRP A 10 40.40 -20.46 -17.49
N LEU A 11 39.84 -21.00 -18.59
CA LEU A 11 38.45 -20.77 -19.02
C LEU A 11 37.47 -21.31 -18.00
N CYS A 12 37.67 -22.52 -17.49
CA CYS A 12 36.88 -23.09 -16.42
C CYS A 12 36.97 -22.25 -15.13
N ALA A 13 38.14 -21.79 -14.75
CA ALA A 13 38.34 -20.98 -13.55
C ALA A 13 37.56 -19.64 -13.64
N ILE A 14 37.60 -18.97 -14.80
CA ILE A 14 36.85 -17.72 -15.06
C ILE A 14 35.34 -18.00 -15.00
N GLY A 15 34.89 -19.09 -15.65
CA GLY A 15 33.48 -19.50 -15.60
C GLY A 15 32.96 -19.78 -14.18
N LEU A 16 33.76 -20.49 -13.37
CA LEU A 16 33.42 -20.75 -11.96
C LEU A 16 33.43 -19.47 -11.13
N ALA A 17 34.38 -18.58 -11.34
CA ALA A 17 34.42 -17.29 -10.64
C ALA A 17 33.21 -16.42 -10.97
N TYR A 18 32.81 -16.35 -12.25
CA TYR A 18 31.60 -15.66 -12.69
C TYR A 18 30.34 -16.28 -12.10
N TRP A 19 30.24 -17.61 -12.10
CA TRP A 19 29.09 -18.32 -11.51
C TRP A 19 29.00 -18.06 -10.00
N LEU A 20 30.09 -18.14 -9.27
CA LEU A 20 30.15 -17.85 -7.84
C LEU A 20 29.72 -16.38 -7.55
N TYR A 21 30.21 -15.46 -8.36
CA TYR A 21 29.87 -14.04 -8.24
C TYR A 21 28.34 -13.84 -8.38
N THR A 22 27.72 -14.45 -9.39
CA THR A 22 26.27 -14.33 -9.60
C THR A 22 25.46 -14.96 -8.48
N GLU A 23 25.86 -16.13 -7.97
CA GLU A 23 25.16 -16.81 -6.86
C GLU A 23 25.20 -16.00 -5.56
N VAL A 24 26.25 -15.24 -5.32
CA VAL A 24 26.34 -14.39 -4.12
C VAL A 24 25.66 -13.03 -4.33
N ASN A 25 25.83 -12.40 -5.48
CA ASN A 25 25.32 -11.06 -5.73
C ASN A 25 23.82 -11.02 -6.02
N ASP A 26 23.27 -12.06 -6.66
CA ASP A 26 21.85 -12.13 -7.01
C ASP A 26 20.89 -12.03 -5.80
N PRO A 27 21.05 -12.83 -4.73
CA PRO A 27 20.18 -12.74 -3.57
C PRO A 27 20.35 -11.42 -2.82
N VAL A 28 21.55 -10.83 -2.80
CA VAL A 28 21.79 -9.54 -2.14
C VAL A 28 21.04 -8.43 -2.86
N THR A 29 21.16 -8.37 -4.18
CA THR A 29 20.45 -7.36 -4.99
C THR A 29 18.94 -7.57 -4.96
N PHE A 30 18.48 -8.82 -4.99
CA PHE A 30 17.06 -9.15 -4.86
C PHE A 30 16.49 -8.67 -3.53
N ASN A 31 17.12 -9.02 -2.39
CA ASN A 31 16.66 -8.63 -1.06
C ASN A 31 16.63 -7.11 -0.87
N ALA A 32 17.60 -6.38 -1.43
CA ALA A 32 17.62 -4.93 -1.40
C ALA A 32 16.41 -4.34 -2.17
N GLN A 33 16.14 -4.85 -3.37
CA GLN A 33 15.01 -4.40 -4.19
C GLN A 33 13.65 -4.82 -3.60
N GLU A 34 13.56 -6.03 -3.07
CA GLU A 34 12.35 -6.52 -2.39
C GLU A 34 11.99 -5.61 -1.22
N LYS A 35 12.95 -5.27 -0.36
CA LYS A 35 12.74 -4.39 0.79
C LYS A 35 12.22 -3.00 0.38
N ILE A 36 12.77 -2.41 -0.67
CA ILE A 36 12.33 -1.11 -1.19
C ILE A 36 10.91 -1.20 -1.73
N ARG A 37 10.62 -2.20 -2.58
CA ARG A 37 9.31 -2.37 -3.22
C ARG A 37 8.22 -2.76 -2.24
N SER A 38 8.53 -3.68 -1.30
CA SER A 38 7.63 -4.10 -0.24
C SER A 38 7.25 -2.90 0.64
N ARG A 39 8.22 -2.07 1.04
CA ARG A 39 7.95 -0.86 1.81
C ARG A 39 7.06 0.11 1.06
N ALA A 40 7.40 0.47 -0.17
CA ALA A 40 6.59 1.39 -0.98
C ALA A 40 5.16 0.86 -1.21
N THR A 41 5.01 -0.47 -1.36
CA THR A 41 3.69 -1.09 -1.51
C THR A 41 2.88 -1.02 -0.21
N LYS A 42 3.51 -1.24 0.94
CA LYS A 42 2.87 -1.09 2.26
C LYS A 42 2.45 0.36 2.50
N ASP A 43 3.33 1.31 2.21
CA ASP A 43 3.03 2.74 2.33
C ASP A 43 1.82 3.12 1.46
N ARG A 44 1.74 2.63 0.21
CA ARG A 44 0.58 2.84 -0.68
C ARG A 44 -0.71 2.19 -0.15
N LEU A 45 -0.62 0.99 0.44
CA LEU A 45 -1.77 0.34 1.08
C LEU A 45 -2.27 1.13 2.30
N LEU A 46 -1.38 1.75 3.07
CA LEU A 46 -1.76 2.66 4.16
C LEU A 46 -2.47 3.90 3.63
N ASP A 47 -2.00 4.49 2.52
CA ASP A 47 -2.67 5.62 1.87
C ASP A 47 -4.07 5.25 1.38
N ILE A 48 -4.25 4.04 0.81
CA ILE A 48 -5.57 3.50 0.43
C ILE A 48 -6.48 3.37 1.66
N LYS A 49 -5.96 2.90 2.79
CA LYS A 49 -6.73 2.80 4.03
C LYS A 49 -7.22 4.16 4.50
N VAL A 50 -6.34 5.16 4.50
CA VAL A 50 -6.73 6.54 4.86
C VAL A 50 -7.84 7.02 3.92
N ALA A 51 -7.67 6.84 2.63
CA ALA A 51 -8.66 7.20 1.61
C ALA A 51 -10.02 6.51 1.83
N GLN A 52 -10.01 5.22 2.14
CA GLN A 52 -11.22 4.44 2.44
C GLN A 52 -11.94 4.91 3.70
N ASN A 53 -11.20 5.33 4.73
CA ASN A 53 -11.79 5.88 5.94
C ASN A 53 -12.57 7.18 5.65
N TYR A 54 -12.00 8.06 4.82
CA TYR A 54 -12.71 9.28 4.40
C TYR A 54 -13.93 8.99 3.53
N TYR A 55 -13.81 8.01 2.64
CA TYR A 55 -14.97 7.55 1.86
C TYR A 55 -16.08 7.04 2.78
N GLN A 56 -15.72 6.23 3.79
CA GLN A 56 -16.68 5.71 4.78
C GLN A 56 -17.31 6.84 5.60
N GLU A 57 -16.56 7.84 6.01
CA GLU A 57 -17.10 8.98 6.76
C GLU A 57 -18.15 9.73 5.95
N LYS A 58 -17.97 9.85 4.63
CA LYS A 58 -18.88 10.54 3.74
C LYS A 58 -20.13 9.71 3.36
N HIS A 59 -19.92 8.43 3.06
CA HIS A 59 -20.95 7.55 2.47
C HIS A 59 -21.49 6.48 3.43
N ASN A 60 -20.98 6.38 4.66
CA ASN A 60 -21.26 5.32 5.64
C ASN A 60 -20.96 3.89 5.13
N THR A 61 -20.18 3.75 4.09
CA THR A 61 -19.75 2.48 3.49
C THR A 61 -18.37 2.64 2.86
N TYR A 62 -17.66 1.56 2.60
CA TYR A 62 -16.39 1.60 1.86
C TYR A 62 -16.61 1.55 0.36
N ALA A 63 -15.68 2.12 -0.41
CA ALA A 63 -15.70 2.02 -1.85
C ALA A 63 -15.40 0.59 -2.31
N SER A 64 -16.17 0.07 -3.26
CA SER A 64 -15.97 -1.26 -3.84
C SER A 64 -14.97 -1.27 -4.99
N ASN A 65 -14.66 -0.11 -5.55
CA ASN A 65 -13.72 0.05 -6.65
C ASN A 65 -12.95 1.38 -6.56
N PHE A 66 -11.85 1.46 -7.29
CA PHE A 66 -10.98 2.65 -7.28
C PHE A 66 -11.57 3.85 -8.00
N ASP A 67 -12.48 3.65 -8.96
CA ASP A 67 -13.05 4.78 -9.71
C ASP A 67 -13.97 5.61 -8.79
N ASP A 68 -14.81 4.96 -8.01
CA ASP A 68 -15.66 5.63 -7.02
C ASP A 68 -14.82 6.28 -5.91
N LEU A 69 -13.83 5.54 -5.38
CA LEU A 69 -12.93 6.05 -4.35
C LEU A 69 -12.20 7.33 -4.79
N ILE A 70 -11.57 7.29 -5.95
CA ILE A 70 -10.80 8.41 -6.50
C ILE A 70 -11.72 9.59 -6.84
N ASN A 71 -12.90 9.32 -7.40
CA ASN A 71 -13.86 10.37 -7.75
C ASN A 71 -14.35 11.12 -6.51
N THR A 72 -14.70 10.41 -5.44
CA THR A 72 -15.11 11.02 -4.16
C THR A 72 -13.99 11.87 -3.57
N ILE A 73 -12.77 11.31 -3.43
CA ILE A 73 -11.65 12.02 -2.83
C ILE A 73 -11.28 13.28 -3.61
N LYS A 74 -11.43 13.24 -4.93
CA LYS A 74 -11.02 14.34 -5.82
C LYS A 74 -12.04 15.47 -5.92
N ASN A 75 -13.33 15.13 -5.87
CA ASN A 75 -14.40 16.05 -6.21
C ASN A 75 -15.30 16.42 -5.03
N GLU A 76 -15.22 15.71 -3.91
CA GLU A 76 -16.08 15.98 -2.76
C GLU A 76 -15.34 16.70 -1.64
N GLU A 77 -16.12 17.35 -0.78
CA GLU A 77 -15.66 18.12 0.38
C GLU A 77 -16.22 17.53 1.66
N LEU A 78 -15.42 17.63 2.71
CA LEU A 78 -15.85 17.32 4.07
C LEU A 78 -16.35 18.57 4.77
N THR A 79 -17.36 18.39 5.57
CA THR A 79 -17.90 19.43 6.45
C THR A 79 -17.19 19.31 7.81
N ILE A 80 -16.27 20.24 8.09
CA ILE A 80 -15.59 20.30 9.38
C ILE A 80 -16.25 21.39 10.23
N ILE A 81 -16.74 21.01 11.41
CA ILE A 81 -17.29 21.96 12.38
C ILE A 81 -16.13 22.41 13.28
N LYS A 82 -15.76 23.69 13.15
CA LYS A 82 -14.75 24.30 14.02
C LYS A 82 -15.46 25.01 15.18
N THR A 83 -15.22 24.53 16.39
CA THR A 83 -15.68 25.19 17.62
C THR A 83 -14.74 26.37 17.92
N ILE A 84 -15.28 27.57 17.98
CA ILE A 84 -14.58 28.78 18.38
C ILE A 84 -15.10 29.18 19.76
N GLY A 85 -14.25 29.07 20.77
CA GLY A 85 -14.56 29.32 22.17
C GLY A 85 -14.16 28.14 23.05
N ASP A 86 -14.11 28.37 24.36
CA ASP A 86 -13.86 27.32 25.34
C ASP A 86 -15.21 26.83 25.87
N GLU A 87 -15.52 25.54 25.71
CA GLU A 87 -16.77 24.94 26.19
C GLU A 87 -16.85 24.92 27.73
N ASP A 88 -15.71 25.01 28.41
CA ASP A 88 -15.64 25.05 29.88
C ASP A 88 -15.77 26.47 30.45
N ASP A 89 -15.69 27.52 29.63
CA ASP A 89 -15.85 28.91 30.07
C ASP A 89 -17.26 29.41 29.78
N THR A 90 -18.10 29.45 30.82
CA THR A 90 -19.50 29.93 30.79
C THR A 90 -19.65 31.40 30.39
N SER A 91 -18.56 32.18 30.35
CA SER A 91 -18.53 33.57 29.95
C SER A 91 -18.30 33.83 28.46
N VAL A 92 -17.92 32.79 27.71
CA VAL A 92 -17.65 32.86 26.27
C VAL A 92 -18.78 32.21 25.49
N VAL A 93 -19.30 32.90 24.47
CA VAL A 93 -20.28 32.33 23.54
C VAL A 93 -19.56 31.40 22.61
N VAL A 94 -19.81 30.08 22.73
CA VAL A 94 -19.29 29.08 21.81
C VAL A 94 -19.95 29.27 20.44
N THR A 95 -19.17 29.52 19.42
CA THR A 95 -19.63 29.67 18.04
C THR A 95 -19.13 28.48 17.22
N TYR A 96 -20.04 27.86 16.49
CA TYR A 96 -19.71 26.77 15.56
C TYR A 96 -19.58 27.33 14.15
N ASP A 97 -18.40 27.26 13.61
CA ASP A 97 -18.13 27.63 12.21
C ASP A 97 -18.00 26.36 11.35
N THR A 98 -18.70 26.35 10.23
CA THR A 98 -18.74 25.19 9.34
C THR A 98 -17.86 25.49 8.14
N ILE A 99 -16.77 24.75 8.02
CA ILE A 99 -15.81 24.90 6.92
C ILE A 99 -15.92 23.69 6.01
N LEU A 100 -15.98 23.93 4.70
CA LEU A 100 -15.88 22.90 3.66
C LEU A 100 -14.41 22.77 3.26
N VAL A 101 -13.86 21.56 3.37
CA VAL A 101 -12.47 21.27 3.01
C VAL A 101 -12.45 20.15 1.99
N PRO A 102 -11.73 20.30 0.86
CA PRO A 102 -11.53 19.21 -0.09
C PRO A 102 -10.95 17.97 0.59
N ILE A 103 -11.54 16.80 0.35
CA ILE A 103 -11.13 15.55 1.01
C ILE A 103 -9.64 15.28 0.77
N TRP A 104 -9.14 15.52 -0.44
CA TRP A 104 -7.74 15.29 -0.77
C TRP A 104 -6.77 16.12 0.08
N GLU A 105 -7.08 17.39 0.31
CA GLU A 105 -6.24 18.28 1.14
C GLU A 105 -6.17 17.79 2.59
N GLU A 106 -7.31 17.31 3.13
CA GLU A 106 -7.38 16.77 4.47
C GLU A 106 -6.61 15.45 4.59
N ILE A 107 -6.69 14.56 3.58
CA ILE A 107 -5.91 13.31 3.52
C ILE A 107 -4.41 13.59 3.56
N VAL A 108 -3.95 14.52 2.72
CA VAL A 108 -2.51 14.84 2.61
C VAL A 108 -1.97 15.46 3.91
N ALA A 109 -2.81 16.14 4.68
CA ALA A 109 -2.45 16.73 5.97
C ALA A 109 -2.30 15.71 7.11
N LYS A 110 -2.76 14.47 6.94
CA LYS A 110 -2.68 13.43 7.98
C LYS A 110 -1.29 12.82 8.09
N GLU A 111 -0.81 12.63 9.33
CA GLU A 111 0.47 11.96 9.62
C GLU A 111 0.51 10.50 9.13
N GLU A 112 -0.65 9.85 9.08
CA GLU A 112 -0.79 8.46 8.62
C GLU A 112 -0.59 8.31 7.12
N PHE A 113 -0.77 9.40 6.36
CA PHE A 113 -0.59 9.42 4.92
C PHE A 113 0.90 9.35 4.56
N LYS A 114 1.29 8.44 3.68
CA LYS A 114 2.69 8.13 3.36
C LYS A 114 3.22 8.85 2.12
N GLY A 115 2.40 9.69 1.49
CA GLY A 115 2.84 10.63 0.48
C GLY A 115 2.63 10.19 -0.96
N THR A 116 1.49 9.60 -1.27
CA THR A 116 1.06 9.45 -2.66
C THR A 116 0.87 10.85 -3.28
N GLU A 117 1.65 11.18 -4.31
CA GLU A 117 1.66 12.53 -4.91
C GLU A 117 0.36 12.87 -5.65
N ASP A 118 -0.25 11.89 -6.30
CA ASP A 118 -1.49 12.06 -7.09
C ASP A 118 -2.53 11.02 -6.66
N VAL A 119 -3.75 11.47 -6.42
CA VAL A 119 -4.89 10.62 -6.06
C VAL A 119 -5.10 9.48 -7.07
N ASN A 120 -4.86 9.71 -8.35
CA ASN A 120 -4.99 8.69 -9.39
C ASN A 120 -3.96 7.56 -9.26
N GLN A 121 -2.85 7.79 -8.57
CA GLN A 121 -1.82 6.79 -8.32
C GLN A 121 -2.17 5.83 -7.18
N LEU A 122 -3.19 6.12 -6.37
CA LEU A 122 -3.67 5.23 -5.31
C LEU A 122 -4.01 3.83 -5.81
N ARG A 123 -4.54 3.74 -7.04
CA ARG A 123 -4.92 2.45 -7.63
C ARG A 123 -3.74 1.57 -8.05
N TYR A 124 -2.56 2.16 -8.34
CA TYR A 124 -1.44 1.43 -8.94
C TYR A 124 -0.43 0.96 -7.91
N VAL A 125 -0.01 -0.30 -8.08
CA VAL A 125 1.08 -0.88 -7.30
C VAL A 125 2.40 -0.19 -7.68
N PRO A 126 3.17 0.35 -6.72
CA PRO A 126 4.43 1.02 -7.01
C PRO A 126 5.38 0.18 -7.87
N PHE A 127 6.11 0.84 -8.78
CA PHE A 127 7.03 0.23 -9.75
C PHE A 127 6.38 -0.67 -10.81
N THR A 128 5.04 -0.74 -10.85
CA THR A 128 4.30 -1.50 -11.85
C THR A 128 3.17 -0.67 -12.47
N LYS A 129 2.57 -1.17 -13.55
CA LYS A 129 1.35 -0.57 -14.14
C LYS A 129 0.08 -1.32 -13.74
N LYS A 130 0.19 -2.26 -12.81
CA LYS A 130 -0.94 -3.06 -12.35
C LYS A 130 -1.63 -2.38 -11.17
N SER A 131 -2.94 -2.53 -11.08
CA SER A 131 -3.73 -2.00 -9.98
C SER A 131 -3.79 -3.00 -8.81
N PHE A 132 -3.99 -2.45 -7.61
CA PHE A 132 -4.43 -3.25 -6.49
C PHE A 132 -5.83 -3.83 -6.75
N GLU A 133 -6.12 -4.95 -6.13
CA GLU A 133 -7.49 -5.46 -6.03
C GLU A 133 -8.14 -4.80 -4.83
N LEU A 134 -9.29 -4.15 -5.04
CA LEU A 134 -10.09 -3.51 -4.00
C LEU A 134 -11.44 -4.18 -3.95
N ALA A 135 -11.88 -4.57 -2.75
CA ALA A 135 -13.19 -5.16 -2.52
C ALA A 135 -13.77 -4.67 -1.20
N MET A 136 -15.09 -4.62 -1.10
CA MET A 136 -15.83 -4.33 0.13
C MET A 136 -16.88 -5.41 0.36
N ASP A 137 -17.22 -5.64 1.61
CA ASP A 137 -18.28 -6.55 2.02
C ASP A 137 -18.91 -6.07 3.34
N THR A 138 -20.03 -6.68 3.71
CA THR A 138 -20.70 -6.44 4.99
C THR A 138 -20.70 -7.73 5.80
N ILE A 139 -20.01 -7.71 6.93
CA ILE A 139 -19.93 -8.87 7.83
C ILE A 139 -20.81 -8.68 9.06
N LYS A 140 -21.30 -9.78 9.59
CA LYS A 140 -22.05 -9.78 10.84
C LYS A 140 -21.12 -10.17 12.00
N VAL A 141 -20.85 -9.20 12.88
CA VAL A 141 -20.07 -9.44 14.09
C VAL A 141 -21.02 -9.36 15.28
N GLN A 142 -21.20 -10.49 15.97
CA GLN A 142 -22.20 -10.64 17.03
C GLN A 142 -23.64 -10.33 16.53
N ARG A 143 -24.15 -9.13 16.75
CA ARG A 143 -25.48 -8.68 16.31
C ARG A 143 -25.44 -7.41 15.46
N VAL A 144 -24.24 -6.93 15.14
CA VAL A 144 -24.03 -5.70 14.37
C VAL A 144 -23.54 -6.05 12.98
N MET A 145 -24.08 -5.38 11.96
CA MET A 145 -23.57 -5.43 10.59
C MET A 145 -22.50 -4.37 10.44
N LEU A 146 -21.31 -4.79 10.03
CA LEU A 146 -20.16 -3.92 9.83
C LEU A 146 -19.70 -3.99 8.38
N ASN A 147 -19.52 -2.83 7.76
CA ASN A 147 -18.88 -2.74 6.46
C ASN A 147 -17.36 -2.94 6.64
N VAL A 148 -16.78 -3.74 5.78
CA VAL A 148 -15.34 -4.03 5.76
C VAL A 148 -14.82 -3.88 4.33
N PHE A 149 -13.54 -3.63 4.21
CA PHE A 149 -12.86 -3.59 2.92
C PHE A 149 -11.54 -4.38 2.97
N GLU A 150 -11.06 -4.75 1.82
CA GLU A 150 -9.73 -5.31 1.63
C GLU A 150 -9.11 -4.72 0.36
N ALA A 151 -7.90 -4.20 0.49
CA ALA A 151 -7.05 -3.86 -0.65
C ALA A 151 -5.84 -4.79 -0.65
N LYS A 152 -5.57 -5.49 -1.75
CA LYS A 152 -4.51 -6.50 -1.81
C LYS A 152 -3.73 -6.49 -3.12
N THR A 153 -2.52 -7.03 -3.05
CA THR A 153 -1.68 -7.32 -4.22
C THR A 153 -0.83 -8.56 -3.96
N THR A 154 -0.49 -9.27 -5.01
CA THR A 154 0.34 -10.48 -4.90
C THR A 154 1.83 -10.16 -5.04
N LYS A 155 2.67 -11.02 -4.48
CA LYS A 155 4.13 -10.90 -4.61
C LYS A 155 4.62 -10.90 -6.06
N GLN A 156 3.91 -11.57 -6.96
CA GLN A 156 4.22 -11.57 -8.38
C GLN A 156 4.03 -10.18 -9.02
N ILE A 157 3.14 -9.37 -8.46
CA ILE A 157 2.85 -8.02 -8.97
C ILE A 157 3.87 -7.02 -8.44
N TYR A 158 4.02 -6.87 -7.12
CA TYR A 158 4.91 -5.84 -6.58
C TYR A 158 6.40 -6.14 -6.77
N LEU A 159 6.78 -7.41 -7.06
CA LEU A 159 8.14 -7.82 -7.41
C LEU A 159 8.34 -8.05 -8.92
N GLU A 160 7.38 -7.63 -9.74
CA GLU A 160 7.44 -7.81 -11.20
C GLU A 160 8.78 -7.27 -11.77
N GLY A 161 9.41 -8.06 -12.66
CA GLY A 161 10.70 -7.74 -13.26
C GLY A 161 11.92 -8.13 -12.43
N LEU A 162 11.76 -8.65 -11.22
CA LEU A 162 12.84 -9.28 -10.46
C LEU A 162 12.97 -10.76 -10.83
N LYS A 163 14.09 -11.39 -10.41
CA LYS A 163 14.35 -12.80 -10.74
C LYS A 163 13.30 -13.74 -10.12
N GLU A 164 12.55 -14.44 -10.96
CA GLU A 164 11.45 -15.33 -10.55
C GLU A 164 11.85 -16.40 -9.53
N LYS A 165 13.11 -16.91 -9.60
CA LYS A 165 13.60 -17.93 -8.68
C LYS A 165 13.45 -17.51 -7.21
N PHE A 166 13.58 -16.21 -6.93
CA PHE A 166 13.46 -15.66 -5.58
C PHE A 166 12.01 -15.28 -5.24
N ILE A 167 11.21 -14.84 -6.22
CA ILE A 167 9.79 -14.50 -6.01
C ILE A 167 8.98 -15.74 -5.58
N LYS A 168 9.36 -16.93 -6.04
CA LYS A 168 8.73 -18.20 -5.66
C LYS A 168 9.02 -18.63 -4.22
N ASN A 169 9.88 -17.91 -3.49
CA ASN A 169 10.17 -18.21 -2.09
C ASN A 169 8.86 -18.17 -1.25
N PRO A 170 8.52 -19.23 -0.51
CA PRO A 170 7.34 -19.27 0.35
C PRO A 170 7.38 -18.27 1.51
N GLY A 171 8.57 -17.77 1.89
CA GLY A 171 8.72 -16.76 2.91
C GLY A 171 8.27 -15.35 2.48
N LEU A 172 8.04 -15.12 1.18
CA LEU A 172 7.49 -13.87 0.68
C LEU A 172 5.95 -13.94 0.69
N LEU A 173 5.33 -12.97 1.33
CA LEU A 173 3.89 -12.90 1.49
C LEU A 173 3.26 -11.95 0.47
N ASP A 174 2.01 -12.21 0.14
CA ASP A 174 1.15 -11.24 -0.52
C ASP A 174 0.83 -10.12 0.48
N LEU A 175 0.66 -8.91 -0.03
CA LEU A 175 0.42 -7.74 0.81
C LEU A 175 -1.05 -7.32 0.69
N SER A 176 -1.70 -7.18 1.84
CA SER A 176 -3.08 -6.68 1.92
C SER A 176 -3.26 -5.78 3.13
N ILE A 177 -4.26 -4.92 3.07
CA ILE A 177 -4.73 -4.12 4.20
C ILE A 177 -6.24 -4.25 4.31
N GLY A 178 -6.73 -4.36 5.55
CA GLY A 178 -8.13 -4.73 5.80
C GLY A 178 -8.39 -6.23 5.63
N SER A 179 -9.65 -6.63 5.74
CA SER A 179 -10.08 -8.02 5.58
C SER A 179 -11.59 -8.08 5.30
N LEU A 180 -11.99 -8.91 4.35
CA LEU A 180 -13.41 -9.16 4.07
C LEU A 180 -14.07 -10.11 5.07
N THR A 181 -13.29 -10.78 5.93
CA THR A 181 -13.80 -11.78 6.88
C THR A 181 -13.76 -11.33 8.33
N SER A 182 -13.10 -10.23 8.61
CA SER A 182 -12.96 -9.68 9.97
C SER A 182 -12.95 -8.16 9.95
N ALA A 183 -13.44 -7.54 11.02
CA ALA A 183 -13.39 -6.08 11.20
C ALA A 183 -11.98 -5.60 11.56
N SER A 184 -10.96 -6.07 10.85
CA SER A 184 -9.57 -5.69 11.06
C SER A 184 -9.13 -4.71 9.97
N GLY A 185 -8.70 -3.53 10.37
CA GLY A 185 -8.03 -2.57 9.47
C GLY A 185 -6.51 -2.72 9.44
N LYS A 186 -5.97 -3.90 9.84
CA LYS A 186 -4.53 -4.16 9.91
C LYS A 186 -3.98 -4.61 8.57
N GLY A 187 -2.68 -4.39 8.38
CA GLY A 187 -1.96 -4.94 7.24
C GLY A 187 -1.57 -6.41 7.46
N SER A 188 -1.46 -7.19 6.38
CA SER A 188 -1.02 -8.60 6.44
C SER A 188 0.41 -8.79 6.98
N TRP A 189 1.14 -7.71 7.19
CA TRP A 189 2.51 -7.68 7.72
C TRP A 189 2.60 -7.33 9.21
N GLU A 190 1.49 -7.03 9.87
CA GLU A 190 1.38 -6.77 11.31
C GLU A 190 1.08 -8.08 12.06
#